data_788e5af0a0c217a3efbe428e59d20357
#
_entry.id   788e5af0a0c217a3efbe428e59d20357
#
_cell.length_a   1.000
_cell.length_b   1.000
_cell.length_c   1.000
_cell.angle_alpha   90.00
_cell.angle_beta   90.00
_cell.angle_gamma   90.00
#
_symmetry.space_group_name_H-M   'P 1'
#
loop_
_entity.id
_entity.type
_entity.pdbx_description
1 polymer ?
#
loop_
_entity_poly.entity_id
_entity_poly.type
_entity_poly.pdbx_seq_one_letter_code
_entity_poly.pdbx_strand_id
1 'polypeptide(L)'
;LVEQDATILAQRGVRQLTSKEKQYYEKIIEAMRSTDPKQALNDVEVVMPETIIDSVFDELQTNHPLLSKLNATTVTGLTRMMMNTNGEQKAAWGKLTAKIIEELTSGFKEVDVTQEKLSAFLPVSKAMLDLGPTWLDTYVRQVLYEALANGLEYGIVQGTGKDEPIGMMKQVGEGVVVTGGKYPDKNAIKMTALDMAQMGNVTAIMARNDKGQARTVTSLILLVNPVDYFRRVLPATRMLTPDGIYASVLPVDAEIIQSAAVP
;
A
#
# COMPACT_ATOMS: atom_id res chain seq x y z
N LEU A 1 13.52 -36.41 15.97
CA LEU A 1 12.12 -36.12 16.39
C LEU A 1 11.79 -34.63 16.20
N VAL A 2 12.54 -33.71 16.79
CA VAL A 2 12.23 -32.24 16.70
C VAL A 2 12.26 -31.71 15.25
N GLU A 3 13.22 -32.15 14.41
CA GLU A 3 13.28 -31.76 12.99
C GLU A 3 12.14 -32.38 12.15
N GLN A 4 11.72 -33.60 12.48
CA GLN A 4 10.59 -34.25 11.79
C GLN A 4 9.26 -33.58 12.15
N ASP A 5 9.08 -33.23 13.42
CA ASP A 5 7.89 -32.48 13.85
C ASP A 5 7.85 -31.07 13.23
N ALA A 6 9.02 -30.43 13.08
CA ALA A 6 9.17 -29.16 12.37
C ALA A 6 8.70 -29.23 10.91
N THR A 7 9.12 -30.27 10.21
CA THR A 7 8.76 -30.51 8.81
C THR A 7 7.26 -30.77 8.65
N ILE A 8 6.67 -31.55 9.56
CA ILE A 8 5.23 -31.84 9.55
C ILE A 8 4.39 -30.59 9.83
N LEU A 9 4.80 -29.74 10.78
CA LEU A 9 4.12 -28.49 11.08
C LEU A 9 4.22 -27.49 9.94
N ALA A 10 5.39 -27.39 9.29
CA ALA A 10 5.56 -26.57 8.09
C ALA A 10 4.68 -27.04 6.93
N GLN A 11 4.56 -28.36 6.71
CA GLN A 11 3.66 -28.92 5.69
C GLN A 11 2.17 -28.64 5.97
N ARG A 12 1.81 -28.46 7.24
CA ARG A 12 0.46 -28.08 7.66
C ARG A 12 0.22 -26.56 7.64
N GLY A 13 1.19 -25.78 7.15
CA GLY A 13 1.10 -24.32 7.10
C GLY A 13 1.24 -23.64 8.48
N VAL A 14 1.69 -24.35 9.51
CA VAL A 14 1.97 -23.77 10.83
C VAL A 14 3.39 -23.21 10.84
N ARG A 15 3.49 -21.89 10.91
CA ARG A 15 4.79 -21.20 11.04
C ARG A 15 5.46 -21.59 12.37
N GLN A 16 6.74 -21.92 12.29
CA GLN A 16 7.54 -22.11 13.49
C GLN A 16 8.23 -20.82 13.89
N LEU A 17 8.22 -20.55 15.19
CA LEU A 17 8.96 -19.43 15.76
C LEU A 17 10.45 -19.70 15.75
N THR A 18 11.22 -18.72 15.33
CA THR A 18 12.67 -18.71 15.52
C THR A 18 12.99 -18.62 17.02
N SER A 19 14.21 -19.01 17.42
CA SER A 19 14.63 -18.93 18.82
C SER A 19 14.53 -17.50 19.38
N LYS A 20 14.82 -16.48 18.55
CA LYS A 20 14.70 -15.07 18.93
C LYS A 20 13.24 -14.64 19.13
N GLU A 21 12.35 -15.05 18.24
CA GLU A 21 10.92 -14.75 18.34
C GLU A 21 10.30 -15.42 19.56
N LYS A 22 10.68 -16.69 19.83
CA LYS A 22 10.22 -17.39 21.02
C LYS A 22 10.66 -16.69 22.32
N GLN A 23 11.94 -16.32 22.43
CA GLN A 23 12.47 -15.58 23.56
C GLN A 23 11.78 -14.22 23.72
N TYR A 24 11.48 -13.53 22.62
CA TYR A 24 10.75 -12.28 22.61
C TYR A 24 9.36 -12.44 23.25
N TYR A 25 8.58 -13.41 22.78
CA TYR A 25 7.24 -13.63 23.32
C TYR A 25 7.25 -14.15 24.75
N GLU A 26 8.22 -14.99 25.15
CA GLU A 26 8.37 -15.44 26.53
C GLU A 26 8.61 -14.26 27.48
N LYS A 27 9.49 -13.34 27.11
CA LYS A 27 9.77 -12.13 27.89
C LYS A 27 8.56 -11.20 27.98
N ILE A 28 7.81 -11.03 26.89
CA ILE A 28 6.56 -10.25 26.91
C ILE A 28 5.54 -10.89 27.85
N ILE A 29 5.35 -12.20 27.78
CA ILE A 29 4.42 -12.92 28.64
C ILE A 29 4.82 -12.73 30.11
N GLU A 30 6.10 -12.83 30.44
CA GLU A 30 6.62 -12.63 31.78
C GLU A 30 6.38 -11.19 32.27
N ALA A 31 6.74 -10.19 31.46
CA ALA A 31 6.53 -8.78 31.76
C ALA A 31 5.04 -8.45 31.99
N MET A 32 4.17 -8.99 31.17
CA MET A 32 2.71 -8.77 31.27
C MET A 32 2.05 -9.47 32.45
N ARG A 33 2.70 -10.52 33.00
CA ARG A 33 2.27 -11.19 34.24
C ARG A 33 2.74 -10.48 35.50
N SER A 34 3.64 -9.51 35.39
CA SER A 34 4.16 -8.75 36.51
C SER A 34 3.07 -7.89 37.18
N THR A 35 3.37 -7.37 38.38
CA THR A 35 2.45 -6.53 39.15
C THR A 35 2.20 -5.18 38.45
N ASP A 36 3.19 -4.63 37.75
CA ASP A 36 3.09 -3.44 36.94
C ASP A 36 3.56 -3.75 35.49
N PRO A 37 2.64 -4.19 34.62
CA PRO A 37 2.98 -4.56 33.23
C PRO A 37 3.56 -3.41 32.41
N LYS A 38 3.14 -2.16 32.67
CA LYS A 38 3.63 -1.00 31.90
C LYS A 38 5.08 -0.69 32.21
N GLN A 39 5.46 -0.73 33.48
CA GLN A 39 6.84 -0.52 33.89
C GLN A 39 7.72 -1.69 33.44
N ALA A 40 7.26 -2.93 33.64
CA ALA A 40 7.98 -4.10 33.22
C ALA A 40 8.25 -4.16 31.70
N LEU A 41 7.31 -3.71 30.87
CA LEU A 41 7.49 -3.60 29.41
C LEU A 41 8.47 -2.49 29.02
N ASN A 42 8.54 -1.39 29.77
CA ASN A 42 9.51 -0.31 29.52
C ASN A 42 10.92 -0.71 29.95
N ASP A 43 11.06 -1.52 31.01
CA ASP A 43 12.34 -2.01 31.51
C ASP A 43 12.90 -3.17 30.67
N VAL A 44 12.06 -3.84 29.92
CA VAL A 44 12.47 -4.89 28.98
C VAL A 44 12.87 -4.24 27.65
N GLU A 45 14.18 -4.04 27.46
CA GLU A 45 14.75 -3.67 26.14
C GLU A 45 14.55 -4.79 25.10
N VAL A 46 13.30 -5.15 24.81
CA VAL A 46 13.01 -6.19 23.83
C VAL A 46 12.43 -5.54 22.58
N VAL A 47 13.32 -5.26 21.67
CA VAL A 47 12.93 -4.84 20.32
C VAL A 47 12.27 -6.03 19.63
N MET A 48 11.11 -5.78 19.01
CA MET A 48 10.44 -6.80 18.20
C MET A 48 11.40 -7.31 17.11
N PRO A 49 11.58 -8.63 16.95
CA PRO A 49 12.39 -9.16 15.88
C PRO A 49 11.94 -8.70 14.51
N GLU A 50 12.87 -8.24 13.67
CA GLU A 50 12.59 -7.79 12.30
C GLU A 50 11.87 -8.87 11.47
N THR A 51 12.17 -10.14 11.73
CA THR A 51 11.54 -11.29 11.04
C THR A 51 10.02 -11.35 11.22
N ILE A 52 9.48 -10.82 12.32
CA ILE A 52 8.02 -10.71 12.52
C ILE A 52 7.47 -9.62 11.61
N ILE A 53 8.12 -8.46 11.59
CA ILE A 53 7.72 -7.31 10.78
C ILE A 53 7.79 -7.67 9.30
N ASP A 54 8.92 -8.23 8.86
CA ASP A 54 9.13 -8.64 7.46
C ASP A 54 8.07 -9.64 7.00
N SER A 55 7.74 -10.63 7.85
CA SER A 55 6.70 -11.60 7.52
C SER A 55 5.31 -10.98 7.33
N VAL A 56 4.99 -9.92 8.07
CA VAL A 56 3.73 -9.20 7.92
C VAL A 56 3.73 -8.36 6.64
N PHE A 57 4.86 -7.71 6.32
CA PHE A 57 4.98 -6.95 5.07
C PHE A 57 4.92 -7.85 3.82
N ASP A 58 5.57 -9.02 3.85
CA ASP A 58 5.49 -10.01 2.77
C ASP A 58 4.04 -10.49 2.56
N GLU A 59 3.33 -10.73 3.65
CA GLU A 59 1.92 -11.12 3.60
C GLU A 59 1.03 -9.98 3.05
N LEU A 60 1.28 -8.73 3.44
CA LEU A 60 0.59 -7.56 2.91
C LEU A 60 0.81 -7.39 1.40
N GLN A 61 2.04 -7.53 0.94
CA GLN A 61 2.37 -7.43 -0.48
C GLN A 61 1.75 -8.57 -1.32
N THR A 62 1.56 -9.74 -0.72
CA THR A 62 1.03 -10.90 -1.44
C THR A 62 -0.50 -10.96 -1.43
N ASN A 63 -1.11 -10.71 -0.28
CA ASN A 63 -2.51 -11.00 -0.05
C ASN A 63 -3.43 -9.78 -0.04
N HIS A 64 -2.88 -8.57 0.20
CA HIS A 64 -3.73 -7.38 0.28
C HIS A 64 -4.13 -6.89 -1.11
N PRO A 65 -5.44 -6.67 -1.40
CA PRO A 65 -5.91 -6.35 -2.75
C PRO A 65 -5.25 -5.12 -3.38
N LEU A 66 -5.10 -4.02 -2.63
CA LEU A 66 -4.47 -2.80 -3.12
C LEU A 66 -2.95 -2.87 -3.04
N LEU A 67 -2.39 -3.28 -1.89
CA LEU A 67 -0.95 -3.22 -1.67
C LEU A 67 -0.19 -4.18 -2.58
N SER A 68 -0.77 -5.32 -2.95
CA SER A 68 -0.20 -6.27 -3.91
C SER A 68 -0.07 -5.70 -5.34
N LYS A 69 -0.81 -4.65 -5.68
CA LYS A 69 -0.75 -3.98 -6.99
C LYS A 69 0.25 -2.82 -7.03
N LEU A 70 0.78 -2.45 -5.88
CA LEU A 70 1.75 -1.36 -5.78
C LEU A 70 3.17 -1.89 -5.86
N ASN A 71 4.00 -1.18 -6.60
CA ASN A 71 5.43 -1.49 -6.65
C ASN A 71 6.12 -0.82 -5.45
N ALA A 72 6.30 -1.58 -4.37
CA ALA A 72 6.97 -1.12 -3.17
C ALA A 72 8.47 -1.35 -3.26
N THR A 73 9.26 -0.31 -2.96
CA THR A 73 10.72 -0.39 -2.89
C THR A 73 11.17 -0.12 -1.47
N THR A 74 11.90 -1.05 -0.87
CA THR A 74 12.49 -0.88 0.46
C THR A 74 13.71 0.01 0.35
N VAL A 75 13.74 1.08 1.16
CA VAL A 75 14.87 2.01 1.23
C VAL A 75 15.33 2.17 2.67
N THR A 76 16.64 2.19 2.88
CA THR A 76 17.26 2.44 4.18
C THR A 76 17.74 3.88 4.24
N GLY A 77 17.07 4.72 5.05
CA GLY A 77 17.45 6.11 5.28
C GLY A 77 16.63 7.13 4.48
N LEU A 78 17.04 8.39 4.57
CA LEU A 78 16.47 9.49 3.78
C LEU A 78 16.75 9.24 2.29
N THR A 79 15.70 9.09 1.52
CA THR A 79 15.80 8.84 0.08
C THR A 79 15.27 10.05 -0.68
N ARG A 80 16.11 10.63 -1.53
CA ARG A 80 15.67 11.58 -2.54
C ARG A 80 15.26 10.84 -3.78
N MET A 81 14.00 10.94 -4.16
CA MET A 81 13.52 10.41 -5.43
C MET A 81 13.66 11.46 -6.50
N MET A 82 14.37 11.12 -7.57
CA MET A 82 14.43 11.95 -8.78
C MET A 82 13.31 11.53 -9.72
N MET A 83 12.32 12.40 -9.89
CA MET A 83 11.23 12.18 -10.82
C MET A 83 11.59 12.75 -12.19
N ASN A 84 11.48 11.91 -13.23
CA ASN A 84 11.61 12.38 -14.61
C ASN A 84 10.31 13.09 -15.03
N THR A 85 10.37 14.40 -15.17
CA THR A 85 9.24 15.23 -15.62
C THR A 85 9.18 15.38 -17.13
N ASN A 86 10.15 14.85 -17.89
CA ASN A 86 10.23 15.03 -19.34
C ASN A 86 9.36 14.03 -20.15
N GLY A 87 8.71 13.06 -19.49
CA GLY A 87 7.93 12.02 -20.19
C GLY A 87 8.80 10.96 -20.86
N GLU A 88 8.24 10.23 -21.84
CA GLU A 88 8.99 9.24 -22.59
C GLU A 88 10.05 9.91 -23.45
N GLN A 89 11.30 9.56 -23.23
CA GLN A 89 12.39 9.99 -24.10
C GLN A 89 12.33 9.19 -25.40
N LYS A 90 12.22 9.87 -26.52
CA LYS A 90 12.27 9.26 -27.84
C LYS A 90 13.67 9.40 -28.42
N ALA A 91 14.23 8.30 -28.89
CA ALA A 91 15.44 8.35 -29.70
C ALA A 91 15.17 9.17 -30.97
N ALA A 92 15.98 10.17 -31.23
CA ALA A 92 15.86 10.99 -32.43
C ALA A 92 16.66 10.37 -33.59
N TRP A 93 16.03 10.28 -34.76
CA TRP A 93 16.71 9.90 -35.99
C TRP A 93 17.46 11.10 -36.57
N GLY A 94 18.77 11.00 -36.70
CA GLY A 94 19.61 12.07 -37.26
C GLY A 94 20.68 11.52 -38.21
N LYS A 95 21.29 12.43 -38.97
CA LYS A 95 22.44 12.05 -39.82
C LYS A 95 23.63 11.65 -38.95
N LEU A 96 24.43 10.69 -39.40
CA LEU A 96 25.58 10.11 -38.68
C LEU A 96 26.59 11.16 -38.15
N THR A 97 26.62 12.36 -38.74
CA THR A 97 27.50 13.48 -38.40
C THR A 97 26.83 14.59 -37.56
N ALA A 98 25.56 14.42 -37.18
CA ALA A 98 24.86 15.40 -36.33
C ALA A 98 25.32 15.30 -34.89
N LYS A 99 25.64 16.45 -34.26
CA LYS A 99 25.90 16.50 -32.80
C LYS A 99 24.68 16.02 -32.04
N ILE A 100 24.88 15.17 -31.04
CA ILE A 100 23.85 14.80 -30.06
C ILE A 100 23.58 16.06 -29.22
N ILE A 101 22.44 16.73 -29.46
CA ILE A 101 22.14 18.07 -28.93
C ILE A 101 21.15 18.05 -27.78
N GLU A 102 20.67 16.94 -27.32
CA GLU A 102 19.77 16.94 -26.16
C GLU A 102 20.52 16.61 -24.88
N GLU A 103 20.82 17.70 -24.13
CA GLU A 103 21.24 17.58 -22.76
C GLU A 103 20.05 17.11 -21.87
N LEU A 104 20.31 16.05 -21.13
CA LEU A 104 19.41 15.49 -20.10
C LEU A 104 19.18 16.42 -18.88
N THR A 105 19.40 17.72 -19.00
CA THR A 105 19.64 18.61 -17.86
C THR A 105 18.40 19.30 -17.26
N SER A 106 17.20 19.16 -17.80
CA SER A 106 16.09 20.02 -17.34
C SER A 106 14.80 19.29 -16.90
N GLY A 107 14.83 18.02 -16.61
CA GLY A 107 13.61 17.26 -16.35
C GLY A 107 13.58 16.45 -15.06
N PHE A 108 14.48 16.69 -14.12
CA PHE A 108 14.49 15.98 -12.85
C PHE A 108 14.01 16.89 -11.73
N LYS A 109 13.01 16.45 -10.99
CA LYS A 109 12.55 17.07 -9.74
C LYS A 109 12.97 16.19 -8.57
N GLU A 110 13.64 16.79 -7.61
CA GLU A 110 13.92 16.14 -6.34
C GLU A 110 12.65 16.15 -5.46
N VAL A 111 12.28 14.99 -4.94
CA VAL A 111 11.25 14.84 -3.91
C VAL A 111 11.95 14.29 -2.69
N ASP A 112 12.02 15.07 -1.62
CA ASP A 112 12.52 14.60 -0.33
C ASP A 112 11.46 13.69 0.29
N VAL A 113 11.83 12.43 0.52
CA VAL A 113 10.99 11.46 1.22
C VAL A 113 11.50 11.36 2.65
N THR A 114 10.70 11.86 3.60
CA THR A 114 10.95 11.72 5.03
C THR A 114 10.49 10.36 5.51
N GLN A 115 11.18 9.82 6.53
CA GLN A 115 10.76 8.59 7.17
C GLN A 115 9.66 8.89 8.19
N GLU A 116 8.48 8.33 7.97
CA GLU A 116 7.35 8.45 8.87
C GLU A 116 7.15 7.16 9.68
N LYS A 117 6.65 7.29 10.91
CA LYS A 117 6.44 6.15 11.82
C LYS A 117 4.98 5.76 11.86
N LEU A 118 4.67 4.54 11.44
CA LEU A 118 3.38 3.93 11.69
C LEU A 118 3.42 3.15 13.01
N SER A 119 2.46 3.37 13.92
CA SER A 119 2.39 2.71 15.23
C SER A 119 1.02 2.08 15.43
N ALA A 120 0.98 0.89 16.02
CA ALA A 120 -0.23 0.19 16.36
C ALA A 120 -0.28 -0.18 17.85
N PHE A 121 -1.48 -0.26 18.43
CA PHE A 121 -1.71 -0.72 19.79
C PHE A 121 -2.22 -2.15 19.78
N LEU A 122 -1.66 -2.97 20.66
CA LEU A 122 -2.04 -4.37 20.82
C LEU A 122 -2.70 -4.59 22.18
N PRO A 123 -4.04 -4.77 22.25
CA PRO A 123 -4.70 -5.13 23.49
C PRO A 123 -4.50 -6.62 23.79
N VAL A 124 -3.85 -6.96 24.89
CA VAL A 124 -3.65 -8.34 25.33
C VAL A 124 -4.25 -8.53 26.72
N SER A 125 -5.14 -9.51 26.87
CA SER A 125 -5.70 -9.88 28.16
C SER A 125 -4.82 -10.91 28.89
N LYS A 126 -4.91 -10.96 30.22
CA LYS A 126 -4.16 -11.96 31.00
C LYS A 126 -4.46 -13.41 30.60
N ALA A 127 -5.71 -13.70 30.26
CA ALA A 127 -6.11 -15.04 29.82
C ALA A 127 -5.45 -15.45 28.47
N MET A 128 -5.16 -14.48 27.61
CA MET A 128 -4.47 -14.74 26.35
C MET A 128 -3.01 -15.14 26.54
N LEU A 129 -2.37 -14.70 27.63
CA LEU A 129 -0.97 -15.04 27.95
C LEU A 129 -0.78 -16.51 28.33
N ASP A 130 -1.83 -17.18 28.73
CA ASP A 130 -1.79 -18.61 29.13
C ASP A 130 -1.77 -19.54 27.91
N LEU A 131 -2.06 -19.03 26.72
CA LEU A 131 -2.07 -19.78 25.46
C LEU A 131 -0.66 -19.98 24.86
N GLY A 132 0.34 -19.31 25.42
CA GLY A 132 1.73 -19.49 25.07
C GLY A 132 2.24 -18.69 23.85
N PRO A 133 3.57 -18.76 23.57
CA PRO A 133 4.24 -17.93 22.57
C PRO A 133 3.71 -18.06 21.14
N THR A 134 3.41 -19.28 20.70
CA THR A 134 2.94 -19.55 19.32
C THR A 134 1.57 -18.90 19.04
N TRP A 135 0.67 -18.98 20.02
CA TRP A 135 -0.62 -18.32 19.89
C TRP A 135 -0.48 -16.81 19.89
N LEU A 136 0.37 -16.29 20.78
CA LEU A 136 0.62 -14.86 20.88
C LEU A 136 1.23 -14.31 19.58
N ASP A 137 2.16 -15.05 18.94
CA ASP A 137 2.70 -14.70 17.62
C ASP A 137 1.60 -14.57 16.57
N THR A 138 0.73 -15.56 16.48
CA THR A 138 -0.37 -15.55 15.50
C THR A 138 -1.29 -14.33 15.72
N TYR A 139 -1.64 -14.05 16.98
CA TYR A 139 -2.48 -12.92 17.33
C TYR A 139 -1.80 -11.57 17.05
N VAL A 140 -0.54 -11.41 17.46
CA VAL A 140 0.26 -10.20 17.21
C VAL A 140 0.38 -9.92 15.73
N ARG A 141 0.73 -10.92 14.91
CA ARG A 141 0.83 -10.76 13.47
C ARG A 141 -0.50 -10.39 12.82
N GLN A 142 -1.58 -11.03 13.24
CA GLN A 142 -2.92 -10.70 12.71
C GLN A 142 -3.30 -9.25 13.00
N VAL A 143 -3.11 -8.78 14.24
CA VAL A 143 -3.42 -7.39 14.60
C VAL A 143 -2.46 -6.40 13.91
N LEU A 144 -1.18 -6.73 13.79
CA LEU A 144 -0.22 -5.92 13.05
C LEU A 144 -0.58 -5.86 11.56
N TYR A 145 -0.91 -6.98 10.95
CA TYR A 145 -1.36 -7.04 9.56
C TYR A 145 -2.54 -6.09 9.32
N GLU A 146 -3.59 -6.20 10.14
CA GLU A 146 -4.79 -5.37 10.01
C GLU A 146 -4.48 -3.88 10.24
N ALA A 147 -3.72 -3.56 11.27
CA ALA A 147 -3.35 -2.17 11.58
C ALA A 147 -2.45 -1.55 10.51
N LEU A 148 -1.46 -2.29 10.03
CA LEU A 148 -0.57 -1.84 8.96
C LEU A 148 -1.31 -1.75 7.62
N ALA A 149 -2.16 -2.71 7.28
CA ALA A 149 -3.00 -2.68 6.09
C ALA A 149 -3.83 -1.40 6.04
N ASN A 150 -4.60 -1.14 7.09
CA ASN A 150 -5.46 0.03 7.18
C ASN A 150 -4.67 1.35 7.17
N GLY A 151 -3.57 1.41 7.93
CA GLY A 151 -2.72 2.61 8.00
C GLY A 151 -2.01 2.92 6.69
N LEU A 152 -1.44 1.91 6.04
CA LEU A 152 -0.79 2.07 4.73
C LEU A 152 -1.80 2.42 3.63
N GLU A 153 -2.94 1.73 3.61
CA GLU A 153 -3.99 1.99 2.63
C GLU A 153 -4.50 3.44 2.74
N TYR A 154 -4.78 3.90 3.96
CA TYR A 154 -5.17 5.28 4.21
C TYR A 154 -4.08 6.28 3.78
N GLY A 155 -2.83 6.06 4.20
CA GLY A 155 -1.69 6.92 3.84
C GLY A 155 -1.48 7.00 2.33
N ILE A 156 -1.58 5.86 1.61
CA ILE A 156 -1.41 5.79 0.16
C ILE A 156 -2.56 6.49 -0.58
N VAL A 157 -3.79 6.39 -0.09
CA VAL A 157 -4.96 7.00 -0.76
C VAL A 157 -5.10 8.47 -0.39
N GLN A 158 -5.15 8.81 0.90
CA GLN A 158 -5.53 10.14 1.39
C GLN A 158 -4.41 10.92 2.07
N GLY A 159 -3.29 10.28 2.41
CA GLY A 159 -2.23 10.92 3.20
C GLY A 159 -1.88 12.33 2.74
N THR A 160 -1.73 13.26 3.67
CA THR A 160 -1.57 14.68 3.38
C THR A 160 -0.13 15.09 3.06
N GLY A 161 0.84 14.23 3.38
CA GLY A 161 2.28 14.52 3.26
C GLY A 161 2.88 15.25 4.46
N LYS A 162 2.08 15.53 5.51
CA LYS A 162 2.58 16.08 6.77
C LYS A 162 2.52 15.01 7.85
N ASP A 163 3.65 14.57 8.32
CA ASP A 163 3.81 13.50 9.31
C ASP A 163 3.15 12.17 8.85
N GLU A 164 2.90 12.03 7.54
CA GLU A 164 2.29 10.89 6.86
C GLU A 164 2.63 10.89 5.36
N PRO A 165 2.50 9.77 4.64
CA PRO A 165 2.78 9.71 3.21
C PRO A 165 1.96 10.70 2.38
N ILE A 166 2.46 11.06 1.19
CA ILE A 166 1.68 11.83 0.21
C ILE A 166 0.76 10.87 -0.54
N GLY A 167 -0.54 10.98 -0.28
CA GLY A 167 -1.55 10.13 -0.88
C GLY A 167 -1.77 10.37 -2.38
N MET A 168 -2.27 9.36 -3.08
CA MET A 168 -2.54 9.44 -4.52
C MET A 168 -3.62 10.47 -4.88
N MET A 169 -4.47 10.87 -3.93
CA MET A 169 -5.47 11.93 -4.13
C MET A 169 -4.90 13.35 -4.04
N LYS A 170 -3.62 13.49 -3.64
CA LYS A 170 -2.98 14.80 -3.48
C LYS A 170 -2.32 15.26 -4.76
N GLN A 171 -2.38 16.57 -4.99
CA GLN A 171 -1.73 17.19 -6.12
C GLN A 171 -0.25 17.39 -5.83
N VAL A 172 0.60 16.84 -6.68
CA VAL A 172 2.05 16.98 -6.63
C VAL A 172 2.53 17.53 -7.97
N GLY A 173 3.59 18.31 -8.00
CA GLY A 173 4.13 18.82 -9.24
C GLY A 173 4.68 20.24 -9.12
N GLU A 174 5.08 20.80 -10.25
CA GLU A 174 5.58 22.18 -10.32
C GLU A 174 4.42 23.18 -10.10
N GLY A 175 4.65 24.22 -9.29
CA GLY A 175 3.64 25.23 -8.98
C GLY A 175 2.60 24.84 -7.92
N VAL A 176 2.68 23.62 -7.35
CA VAL A 176 1.79 23.23 -6.25
C VAL A 176 2.23 23.91 -4.96
N VAL A 177 1.30 24.65 -4.33
CA VAL A 177 1.54 25.33 -3.05
C VAL A 177 1.25 24.39 -1.89
N VAL A 178 2.26 24.01 -1.14
CA VAL A 178 2.16 23.21 0.07
C VAL A 178 1.93 24.14 1.26
N THR A 179 0.83 23.99 1.96
CA THR A 179 0.45 24.83 3.11
C THR A 179 0.59 24.07 4.41
N GLY A 180 1.49 24.53 5.30
CA GLY A 180 1.73 23.86 6.60
C GLY A 180 2.20 22.41 6.48
N GLY A 181 2.92 22.06 5.40
CA GLY A 181 3.39 20.71 5.10
C GLY A 181 2.35 19.82 4.41
N LYS A 182 1.11 20.28 4.21
CA LYS A 182 0.03 19.51 3.59
C LYS A 182 -0.10 19.83 2.10
N TYR A 183 -0.18 18.80 1.29
CA TYR A 183 -0.45 18.90 -0.15
C TYR A 183 -1.94 19.08 -0.41
N PRO A 184 -2.33 19.94 -1.36
CA PRO A 184 -3.73 20.14 -1.73
C PRO A 184 -4.30 18.91 -2.44
N ASP A 185 -5.62 18.74 -2.37
CA ASP A 185 -6.32 17.68 -3.09
C ASP A 185 -6.34 17.93 -4.60
N LYS A 186 -6.32 16.85 -5.38
CA LYS A 186 -6.58 16.91 -6.82
C LYS A 186 -8.01 17.35 -7.08
N ASN A 187 -8.22 18.11 -8.16
CA ASN A 187 -9.56 18.47 -8.59
C ASN A 187 -10.35 17.21 -8.98
N ALA A 188 -11.51 17.02 -8.38
CA ALA A 188 -12.37 15.90 -8.70
C ALA A 188 -13.01 16.05 -10.09
N ILE A 189 -12.98 14.99 -10.87
CA ILE A 189 -13.70 14.88 -12.14
C ILE A 189 -15.06 14.30 -11.85
N LYS A 190 -16.12 15.07 -12.14
CA LYS A 190 -17.50 14.61 -11.93
C LYS A 190 -17.89 13.65 -13.04
N MET A 191 -18.27 12.44 -12.65
CA MET A 191 -18.88 11.45 -13.54
C MET A 191 -20.33 11.21 -13.12
N THR A 192 -21.24 11.16 -14.08
CA THR A 192 -22.67 10.90 -13.83
C THR A 192 -23.06 9.46 -14.12
N ALA A 193 -22.24 8.74 -14.87
CA ALA A 193 -22.42 7.34 -15.22
C ALA A 193 -21.07 6.65 -15.43
N LEU A 194 -21.06 5.33 -15.29
CA LEU A 194 -19.92 4.48 -15.65
C LEU A 194 -20.09 3.94 -17.09
N ASP A 195 -20.36 4.84 -18.02
CA ASP A 195 -20.47 4.52 -19.44
C ASP A 195 -19.12 4.62 -20.17
N MET A 196 -19.07 4.09 -21.39
CA MET A 196 -17.87 4.04 -22.20
C MET A 196 -17.31 5.45 -22.49
N ALA A 197 -18.16 6.44 -22.70
CA ALA A 197 -17.73 7.80 -23.04
C ALA A 197 -17.06 8.48 -21.85
N GLN A 198 -17.68 8.41 -20.67
CA GLN A 198 -17.15 9.04 -19.47
C GLN A 198 -15.89 8.32 -18.96
N MET A 199 -15.90 6.99 -18.95
CA MET A 199 -14.70 6.20 -18.61
C MET A 199 -13.57 6.45 -19.61
N GLY A 200 -13.88 6.52 -20.89
CA GLY A 200 -12.91 6.85 -21.95
C GLY A 200 -12.30 8.24 -21.76
N ASN A 201 -13.10 9.24 -21.40
CA ASN A 201 -12.61 10.60 -21.12
C ASN A 201 -11.62 10.63 -19.94
N VAL A 202 -11.95 9.94 -18.84
CA VAL A 202 -11.04 9.84 -17.67
C VAL A 202 -9.76 9.12 -18.06
N THR A 203 -9.86 8.01 -18.77
CA THR A 203 -8.69 7.26 -19.25
C THR A 203 -7.83 8.09 -20.21
N ALA A 204 -8.44 8.92 -21.06
CA ALA A 204 -7.73 9.82 -21.96
C ALA A 204 -6.90 10.88 -21.22
N ILE A 205 -7.36 11.34 -20.04
CA ILE A 205 -6.58 12.23 -19.18
C ILE A 205 -5.37 11.47 -18.63
N MET A 206 -5.55 10.23 -18.17
CA MET A 206 -4.46 9.39 -17.67
C MET A 206 -3.46 9.01 -18.78
N ALA A 207 -3.89 8.98 -20.04
CA ALA A 207 -3.05 8.70 -21.19
C ALA A 207 -2.20 9.90 -21.64
N ARG A 208 -2.16 10.98 -20.86
CA ARG A 208 -1.30 12.15 -21.10
C ARG A 208 -0.46 12.43 -19.86
N ASN A 209 0.76 12.90 -20.09
CA ASN A 209 1.59 13.46 -19.02
C ASN A 209 1.31 14.96 -18.85
N ASP A 210 1.92 15.59 -17.84
CA ASP A 210 1.75 17.03 -17.53
C ASP A 210 2.17 17.96 -18.69
N LYS A 211 3.00 17.48 -19.62
CA LYS A 211 3.40 18.17 -20.84
C LYS A 211 2.49 17.88 -22.04
N GLY A 212 1.40 17.16 -21.83
CA GLY A 212 0.43 16.81 -22.87
C GLY A 212 0.86 15.69 -23.83
N GLN A 213 2.01 15.06 -23.59
CA GLN A 213 2.50 13.95 -24.42
C GLN A 213 1.71 12.67 -24.11
N ALA A 214 1.43 11.88 -25.15
CA ALA A 214 0.71 10.62 -25.01
C ALA A 214 1.57 9.55 -24.33
N ARG A 215 0.95 8.76 -23.46
CA ARG A 215 1.53 7.55 -22.87
C ARG A 215 0.54 6.39 -22.99
N THR A 216 1.05 5.18 -23.07
CA THR A 216 0.22 3.97 -23.10
C THR A 216 -0.33 3.68 -21.70
N VAL A 217 -1.63 3.40 -21.61
CA VAL A 217 -2.29 2.90 -20.41
C VAL A 217 -2.64 1.44 -20.68
N THR A 218 -1.98 0.52 -19.98
CA THR A 218 -2.11 -0.93 -20.23
C THR A 218 -3.12 -1.60 -19.31
N SER A 219 -3.29 -1.07 -18.09
CA SER A 219 -4.24 -1.59 -17.11
C SER A 219 -4.72 -0.46 -16.20
N LEU A 220 -5.94 -0.58 -15.73
CA LEU A 220 -6.55 0.37 -14.81
C LEU A 220 -6.96 -0.33 -13.52
N ILE A 221 -6.85 0.38 -12.41
CA ILE A 221 -7.42 -0.03 -11.13
C ILE A 221 -8.49 0.99 -10.77
N LEU A 222 -9.72 0.52 -10.58
CA LEU A 222 -10.83 1.32 -10.09
C LEU A 222 -10.94 1.09 -8.57
N LEU A 223 -10.36 2.02 -7.81
CA LEU A 223 -10.43 1.99 -6.36
C LEU A 223 -11.70 2.69 -5.90
N VAL A 224 -12.55 1.99 -5.15
CA VAL A 224 -13.91 2.46 -4.83
C VAL A 224 -14.21 2.24 -3.35
N ASN A 225 -14.89 3.23 -2.73
CA ASN A 225 -15.48 3.04 -1.40
C ASN A 225 -16.49 1.87 -1.42
N PRO A 226 -16.48 0.95 -0.45
CA PRO A 226 -17.40 -0.19 -0.42
C PRO A 226 -18.88 0.19 -0.51
N VAL A 227 -19.29 1.31 0.09
CA VAL A 227 -20.69 1.78 0.03
C VAL A 227 -21.05 2.22 -1.40
N ASP A 228 -20.15 2.98 -2.04
CA ASP A 228 -20.34 3.43 -3.43
C ASP A 228 -20.23 2.28 -4.43
N TYR A 229 -19.41 1.27 -4.12
CA TYR A 229 -19.38 0.06 -4.92
C TYR A 229 -20.76 -0.58 -5.04
N PHE A 230 -21.42 -0.86 -3.92
CA PHE A 230 -22.75 -1.49 -3.94
C PHE A 230 -23.87 -0.58 -4.47
N ARG A 231 -23.78 0.73 -4.24
CA ARG A 231 -24.83 1.67 -4.66
C ARG A 231 -24.72 2.09 -6.12
N ARG A 232 -23.51 2.22 -6.65
CA ARG A 232 -23.27 2.85 -7.95
C ARG A 232 -22.55 1.95 -8.94
N VAL A 233 -21.46 1.30 -8.51
CA VAL A 233 -20.60 0.53 -9.41
C VAL A 233 -21.24 -0.81 -9.75
N LEU A 234 -21.69 -1.56 -8.75
CA LEU A 234 -22.31 -2.86 -8.95
C LEU A 234 -23.51 -2.82 -9.88
N PRO A 235 -24.50 -1.91 -9.71
CA PRO A 235 -25.64 -1.82 -10.63
C PRO A 235 -25.26 -1.39 -12.05
N ALA A 236 -24.21 -0.56 -12.18
CA ALA A 236 -23.75 -0.06 -13.49
C ALA A 236 -22.90 -1.08 -14.25
N THR A 237 -22.30 -2.04 -13.57
CA THR A 237 -21.34 -3.01 -14.15
C THR A 237 -21.89 -4.44 -14.22
N ARG A 238 -23.11 -4.70 -13.74
CA ARG A 238 -23.72 -6.01 -13.81
C ARG A 238 -24.88 -6.01 -14.80
N MET A 239 -24.80 -6.88 -15.79
CA MET A 239 -25.86 -7.10 -16.78
C MET A 239 -26.32 -8.53 -16.72
N LEU A 240 -27.65 -8.72 -16.83
CA LEU A 240 -28.25 -10.05 -16.96
C LEU A 240 -28.04 -10.52 -18.40
N THR A 241 -27.35 -11.64 -18.58
CA THR A 241 -27.19 -12.26 -19.89
C THR A 241 -28.46 -12.99 -20.32
N PRO A 242 -28.64 -13.31 -21.61
CA PRO A 242 -29.77 -14.10 -22.08
C PRO A 242 -29.91 -15.46 -21.39
N ASP A 243 -28.82 -16.01 -20.90
CA ASP A 243 -28.76 -17.29 -20.19
C ASP A 243 -29.16 -17.18 -18.71
N GLY A 244 -29.57 -15.99 -18.25
CA GLY A 244 -30.00 -15.76 -16.87
C GLY A 244 -28.85 -15.60 -15.87
N ILE A 245 -27.62 -15.38 -16.32
CA ILE A 245 -26.44 -15.21 -15.48
C ILE A 245 -26.06 -13.72 -15.43
N TYR A 246 -25.71 -13.21 -14.24
CA TYR A 246 -25.17 -11.86 -14.12
C TYR A 246 -23.68 -11.81 -14.52
N ALA A 247 -23.39 -11.16 -15.64
CA ALA A 247 -22.02 -10.91 -16.08
C ALA A 247 -21.54 -9.53 -15.62
N SER A 248 -20.24 -9.43 -15.31
CA SER A 248 -19.60 -8.14 -15.05
C SER A 248 -19.14 -7.54 -16.38
N VAL A 249 -19.59 -6.34 -16.68
CA VAL A 249 -19.24 -5.60 -17.89
C VAL A 249 -18.70 -4.24 -17.48
N LEU A 250 -17.40 -4.04 -17.67
CA LEU A 250 -16.78 -2.71 -17.55
C LEU A 250 -16.49 -2.17 -18.94
N PRO A 251 -16.72 -0.86 -19.19
CA PRO A 251 -16.44 -0.23 -20.49
C PRO A 251 -14.95 -0.21 -20.86
N VAL A 252 -14.09 -0.35 -19.87
CA VAL A 252 -12.61 -0.38 -20.01
C VAL A 252 -12.08 -1.57 -19.23
N ASP A 253 -10.91 -2.05 -19.64
CA ASP A 253 -10.22 -3.12 -18.90
C ASP A 253 -9.67 -2.54 -17.57
N ALA A 254 -10.44 -2.75 -16.51
CA ALA A 254 -10.13 -2.26 -15.18
C ALA A 254 -10.44 -3.31 -14.11
N GLU A 255 -9.53 -3.43 -13.15
CA GLU A 255 -9.74 -4.22 -11.93
C GLU A 255 -10.41 -3.35 -10.86
N ILE A 256 -11.50 -3.83 -10.27
CA ILE A 256 -12.21 -3.11 -9.20
C ILE A 256 -11.67 -3.58 -7.86
N ILE A 257 -11.15 -2.64 -7.07
CA ILE A 257 -10.69 -2.87 -5.70
C ILE A 257 -11.52 -1.99 -4.77
N GLN A 258 -12.11 -2.62 -3.73
CA GLN A 258 -12.83 -1.90 -2.69
C GLN A 258 -11.86 -1.48 -1.59
N SER A 259 -11.92 -0.22 -1.18
CA SER A 259 -11.09 0.34 -0.12
C SER A 259 -11.90 1.28 0.77
N ALA A 260 -11.84 1.05 2.07
CA ALA A 260 -12.43 1.96 3.06
C ALA A 260 -11.66 3.29 3.17
N ALA A 261 -10.44 3.35 2.64
CA ALA A 261 -9.66 4.58 2.60
C ALA A 261 -10.15 5.58 1.54
N VAL A 262 -10.98 5.16 0.60
CA VAL A 262 -11.63 6.09 -0.35
C VAL A 262 -12.79 6.81 0.35
N PRO A 263 -12.82 8.16 0.34
CA PRO A 263 -13.82 8.95 1.04
C PRO A 263 -15.25 8.77 0.51
#